data_73d167077c1a68e00a4faf60623ae151
#
_entry.id   73d167077c1a68e00a4faf60623ae151
#
_cell.length_a   1.000
_cell.length_b   1.000
_cell.length_c   1.000
_cell.angle_alpha   90.00
_cell.angle_beta   90.00
_cell.angle_gamma   90.00
#
_symmetry.space_group_name_H-M   'P 1'
#
loop_
_entity.id
_entity.type
_entity.pdbx_description
1 polymer ?
#
loop_
_entity_poly.entity_id
_entity_poly.type
_entity_poly.pdbx_seq_one_letter_code
_entity_poly.pdbx_strand_id
1 'polypeptide(L)'
;LIYKRCGLIVKVVMYKNEVNYLQCRDNIYYFVRRVPKDIHQHYSSQRISLSLKTKSKRVAEHKCKSISQRLDDYWLGLRLQNIEIPALHLVQSSIEDDSPKLTDALQFYLKLKKQGKDKVFVRTATRNTNYVIKVLGDRGIASYSSSDAGKFRDWLLEKGMTIRTVKRVFSSVRAIINLTISEQGVDCNNAFSRTYMPEDDKVTLRKPIPNEDIKTIQNKCIEIDDDIRWLLALLSDTGMRLGEGVGLLKSDINLNNEIPYVNIKPHPWRRLKTKGSERIVPLIGLSIWACKRILEDNNDSIFAFPRYTNQSKCNSNSASAALNKWLKEQLTNSYQVHGLRHSMRDRLRAVECPSELIDQICGWSNKSVGEGYGNGFDLKVKYKWIKLLRFY
;
A
#
# COMPACT_ATOMS: atom_id res chain seq x y z
N LEU A 1 -9.58 65.71 -47.74
CA LEU A 1 -10.90 66.10 -48.16
C LEU A 1 -11.85 66.17 -46.99
N ILE A 2 -12.32 67.45 -46.77
CA ILE A 2 -13.21 67.82 -45.67
C ILE A 2 -14.65 67.49 -46.12
N TYR A 3 -15.35 66.69 -45.37
CA TYR A 3 -16.82 66.67 -45.37
C TYR A 3 -17.33 67.08 -44.00
N LYS A 4 -17.81 68.31 -43.88
CA LYS A 4 -18.63 68.75 -42.75
C LYS A 4 -20.04 68.21 -42.97
N ARG A 5 -20.54 67.40 -41.99
CA ARG A 5 -21.97 67.36 -41.64
C ARG A 5 -22.18 66.95 -40.20
N CYS A 6 -22.92 67.79 -39.53
CA CYS A 6 -23.62 67.63 -38.22
C CYS A 6 -22.81 67.18 -37.02
N GLY A 7 -22.58 68.12 -36.20
CA GLY A 7 -22.36 68.26 -34.78
C GLY A 7 -22.49 67.04 -33.81
N LEU A 8 -21.55 66.13 -33.88
CA LEU A 8 -21.20 65.30 -32.67
C LEU A 8 -19.70 65.07 -32.75
N ILE A 9 -18.95 65.72 -31.84
CA ILE A 9 -17.52 65.43 -31.61
C ILE A 9 -17.49 64.11 -30.84
N VAL A 10 -17.40 62.98 -31.56
CA VAL A 10 -17.03 61.71 -30.91
C VAL A 10 -15.54 61.78 -30.65
N LYS A 11 -15.16 62.07 -29.40
CA LYS A 11 -13.81 61.80 -28.90
C LYS A 11 -13.60 60.28 -28.98
N VAL A 12 -12.93 59.81 -30.03
CA VAL A 12 -12.39 58.45 -30.05
C VAL A 12 -11.29 58.40 -29.01
N VAL A 13 -11.63 57.94 -27.82
CA VAL A 13 -10.64 57.56 -26.80
C VAL A 13 -9.97 56.30 -27.31
N MET A 14 -8.82 56.42 -27.93
CA MET A 14 -7.95 55.28 -28.16
C MET A 14 -7.54 54.70 -26.82
N TYR A 15 -8.19 53.62 -26.41
CA TYR A 15 -7.72 52.80 -25.28
C TYR A 15 -6.37 52.21 -25.70
N LYS A 16 -5.26 52.79 -25.22
CA LYS A 16 -4.00 52.08 -25.17
C LYS A 16 -4.21 50.87 -24.28
N ASN A 17 -4.24 49.69 -24.87
CA ASN A 17 -4.23 48.40 -24.15
C ASN A 17 -2.84 48.22 -23.49
N GLU A 18 -2.50 49.07 -22.53
CA GLU A 18 -1.37 48.83 -21.66
C GLU A 18 -1.82 47.88 -20.55
N VAL A 19 -1.18 46.72 -20.48
CA VAL A 19 -1.44 45.78 -19.39
C VAL A 19 -0.97 46.41 -18.07
N ASN A 20 -1.90 46.80 -17.21
CA ASN A 20 -1.60 47.38 -15.90
C ASN A 20 -0.66 46.47 -15.12
N TYR A 21 0.25 47.06 -14.34
CA TYR A 21 1.20 46.37 -13.42
C TYR A 21 2.38 45.67 -14.08
N LEU A 22 2.64 45.85 -15.38
CA LEU A 22 3.79 45.29 -16.08
C LEU A 22 4.91 46.34 -16.18
N GLN A 23 6.12 46.03 -15.72
CA GLN A 23 7.33 46.86 -15.84
C GLN A 23 8.45 46.07 -16.49
N CYS A 24 9.25 46.69 -17.36
CA CYS A 24 10.45 46.12 -17.94
C CYS A 24 11.69 46.76 -17.28
N ARG A 25 12.64 45.97 -16.78
CA ARG A 25 13.93 46.37 -16.22
C ARG A 25 14.99 45.45 -16.77
N ASP A 26 16.05 45.97 -17.30
CA ASP A 26 17.18 45.21 -17.85
C ASP A 26 16.72 44.07 -18.80
N ASN A 27 15.76 44.40 -19.67
CA ASN A 27 15.17 43.47 -20.63
C ASN A 27 14.43 42.27 -20.04
N ILE A 28 14.09 42.31 -18.72
CA ILE A 28 13.27 41.32 -18.00
C ILE A 28 11.98 41.98 -17.53
N TYR A 29 10.86 41.29 -17.70
CA TYR A 29 9.56 41.80 -17.26
C TYR A 29 9.27 41.46 -15.81
N TYR A 30 8.68 42.42 -15.10
CA TYR A 30 8.28 42.33 -13.69
C TYR A 30 6.79 42.65 -13.57
N PHE A 31 6.11 41.95 -12.69
CA PHE A 31 4.80 42.32 -12.18
C PHE A 31 5.00 43.22 -10.95
N VAL A 32 4.43 44.45 -10.97
CA VAL A 32 4.56 45.39 -9.89
C VAL A 32 3.20 45.99 -9.56
N ARG A 33 2.68 45.73 -8.38
CA ARG A 33 1.36 46.20 -7.95
C ARG A 33 1.37 46.64 -6.50
N ARG A 34 0.70 47.76 -6.19
CA ARG A 34 0.54 48.20 -4.78
C ARG A 34 -0.51 47.33 -4.10
N VAL A 35 -0.27 47.04 -2.83
CA VAL A 35 -1.26 46.40 -1.95
C VAL A 35 -2.28 47.45 -1.56
N PRO A 36 -3.60 47.17 -1.63
CA PRO A 36 -4.65 48.05 -1.16
C PRO A 36 -4.49 48.41 0.32
N LYS A 37 -4.75 49.67 0.70
CA LYS A 37 -4.52 50.17 2.07
C LYS A 37 -5.28 49.39 3.14
N ASP A 38 -6.49 48.95 2.85
CA ASP A 38 -7.41 48.22 3.73
C ASP A 38 -6.91 46.82 4.15
N ILE A 39 -5.94 46.29 3.41
CA ILE A 39 -5.37 44.95 3.68
C ILE A 39 -3.85 44.99 3.97
N HIS A 40 -3.29 46.20 4.20
CA HIS A 40 -1.85 46.37 4.53
C HIS A 40 -1.41 45.53 5.74
N GLN A 41 -2.30 45.34 6.73
CA GLN A 41 -2.02 44.55 7.92
C GLN A 41 -1.61 43.10 7.64
N HIS A 42 -1.96 42.57 6.46
CA HIS A 42 -1.65 41.19 6.03
C HIS A 42 -0.33 41.12 5.24
N TYR A 43 0.37 42.24 5.01
CA TYR A 43 1.57 42.27 4.19
C TYR A 43 2.73 43.02 4.90
N SER A 44 3.92 42.46 4.77
CA SER A 44 5.16 43.08 5.25
C SER A 44 5.64 44.21 4.33
N SER A 45 5.09 44.35 3.13
CA SER A 45 5.46 45.39 2.14
C SER A 45 4.22 45.96 1.47
N GLN A 46 4.21 47.27 1.24
CA GLN A 46 3.11 47.95 0.56
C GLN A 46 3.09 47.73 -0.96
N ARG A 47 4.08 47.03 -1.52
CA ARG A 47 4.22 46.81 -2.96
C ARG A 47 4.69 45.38 -3.21
N ILE A 48 3.98 44.67 -4.10
CA ILE A 48 4.37 43.37 -4.61
C ILE A 48 5.19 43.60 -5.87
N SER A 49 6.42 43.04 -5.93
CA SER A 49 7.28 43.07 -7.10
C SER A 49 7.77 41.65 -7.38
N LEU A 50 7.39 41.04 -8.51
CA LEU A 50 7.72 39.66 -8.89
C LEU A 50 8.35 39.65 -10.28
N SER A 51 9.53 39.01 -10.42
CA SER A 51 10.10 38.76 -11.75
C SER A 51 9.27 37.71 -12.50
N LEU A 52 8.86 38.05 -13.72
CA LEU A 52 8.13 37.13 -14.58
C LEU A 52 9.03 36.14 -15.34
N LYS A 53 10.37 36.30 -15.15
CA LYS A 53 11.42 35.45 -15.73
C LYS A 53 11.22 35.22 -17.23
N THR A 54 10.96 36.32 -17.95
CA THR A 54 10.79 36.31 -19.41
C THR A 54 11.22 37.63 -20.03
N LYS A 55 11.78 37.56 -21.25
CA LYS A 55 12.07 38.69 -22.11
C LYS A 55 10.97 38.94 -23.18
N SER A 56 10.03 38.01 -23.31
CA SER A 56 8.91 38.11 -24.26
C SER A 56 7.76 38.92 -23.67
N LYS A 57 7.44 40.06 -24.30
CA LYS A 57 6.32 40.95 -23.91
C LYS A 57 4.99 40.19 -23.86
N ARG A 58 4.69 39.40 -24.87
CA ARG A 58 3.42 38.62 -24.98
C ARG A 58 3.26 37.63 -23.85
N VAL A 59 4.33 36.91 -23.50
CA VAL A 59 4.33 35.95 -22.36
C VAL A 59 4.20 36.69 -21.03
N ALA A 60 4.87 37.84 -20.89
CA ALA A 60 4.80 38.68 -19.71
C ALA A 60 3.37 39.24 -19.49
N GLU A 61 2.71 39.70 -20.53
CA GLU A 61 1.33 40.18 -20.45
C GLU A 61 0.35 39.11 -20.00
N HIS A 62 0.47 37.90 -20.55
CA HIS A 62 -0.37 36.78 -20.13
C HIS A 62 -0.15 36.39 -18.64
N LYS A 63 1.12 36.26 -18.22
CA LYS A 63 1.47 36.00 -16.81
C LYS A 63 0.99 37.11 -15.89
N CYS A 64 1.13 38.36 -16.30
CA CYS A 64 0.71 39.53 -15.52
C CYS A 64 -0.82 39.53 -15.30
N LYS A 65 -1.62 39.25 -16.31
CA LYS A 65 -3.08 39.13 -16.20
C LYS A 65 -3.47 38.02 -15.22
N SER A 66 -2.86 36.82 -15.35
CA SER A 66 -3.15 35.68 -14.47
C SER A 66 -2.78 35.96 -13.01
N ILE A 67 -1.62 36.59 -12.74
CA ILE A 67 -1.22 36.98 -11.39
C ILE A 67 -2.15 38.05 -10.83
N SER A 68 -2.54 39.04 -11.64
CA SER A 68 -3.46 40.10 -11.21
C SER A 68 -4.79 39.51 -10.75
N GLN A 69 -5.38 38.62 -11.55
CA GLN A 69 -6.66 37.98 -11.23
C GLN A 69 -6.56 37.20 -9.90
N ARG A 70 -5.54 36.37 -9.75
CA ARG A 70 -5.34 35.59 -8.49
C ARG A 70 -5.16 36.47 -7.26
N LEU A 71 -4.51 37.64 -7.42
CA LEU A 71 -4.38 38.61 -6.32
C LEU A 71 -5.71 39.28 -5.99
N ASP A 72 -6.51 39.60 -7.00
CA ASP A 72 -7.83 40.19 -6.80
C ASP A 72 -8.76 39.22 -6.04
N ASP A 73 -8.79 37.96 -6.46
CA ASP A 73 -9.56 36.89 -5.80
C ASP A 73 -9.08 36.68 -4.34
N TYR A 74 -7.76 36.66 -4.12
CA TYR A 74 -7.19 36.50 -2.78
C TYR A 74 -7.52 37.73 -1.86
N TRP A 75 -7.39 38.94 -2.39
CA TRP A 75 -7.73 40.16 -1.65
C TRP A 75 -9.22 40.28 -1.36
N LEU A 76 -10.05 39.83 -2.28
CA LEU A 76 -11.48 39.72 -2.02
C LEU A 76 -11.75 38.72 -0.87
N GLY A 77 -11.08 37.56 -0.89
CA GLY A 77 -11.19 36.58 0.20
C GLY A 77 -10.76 37.16 1.56
N LEU A 78 -9.66 37.93 1.62
CA LEU A 78 -9.23 38.59 2.87
C LEU A 78 -10.24 39.60 3.38
N ARG A 79 -10.89 40.37 2.51
CA ARG A 79 -11.94 41.33 2.89
C ARG A 79 -13.21 40.66 3.39
N LEU A 80 -13.54 39.49 2.81
CA LEU A 80 -14.73 38.71 3.15
C LEU A 80 -14.56 37.94 4.49
N GLN A 81 -13.33 37.70 4.95
CA GLN A 81 -13.07 36.99 6.23
C GLN A 81 -13.72 37.68 7.44
N ASN A 82 -13.91 39.00 7.41
CA ASN A 82 -14.46 39.79 8.51
C ASN A 82 -15.93 40.21 8.27
N ILE A 83 -16.56 39.73 7.22
CA ILE A 83 -17.97 40.02 6.95
C ILE A 83 -18.81 38.90 7.58
N GLU A 84 -19.55 39.23 8.62
CA GLU A 84 -20.63 38.38 9.10
C GLU A 84 -21.69 38.32 8.02
N ILE A 85 -21.79 37.18 7.35
CA ILE A 85 -22.87 36.93 6.39
C ILE A 85 -24.13 36.68 7.20
N PRO A 86 -25.13 37.60 7.14
CA PRO A 86 -26.40 37.38 7.85
C PRO A 86 -27.01 36.05 7.41
N ALA A 87 -27.42 35.25 8.37
CA ALA A 87 -28.04 33.93 8.12
C ALA A 87 -27.14 32.82 7.59
N LEU A 88 -25.80 32.90 7.78
CA LEU A 88 -24.89 31.80 7.46
C LEU A 88 -25.32 30.47 8.14
N HIS A 89 -25.94 30.55 9.33
CA HIS A 89 -26.53 29.42 10.04
C HIS A 89 -27.73 28.80 9.32
N LEU A 90 -28.40 29.55 8.43
CA LEU A 90 -29.52 29.04 7.62
C LEU A 90 -29.02 28.33 6.35
N VAL A 91 -27.78 28.65 5.90
CA VAL A 91 -27.19 28.01 4.72
C VAL A 91 -26.60 26.62 5.09
N GLN A 92 -26.24 26.40 6.37
CA GLN A 92 -25.73 25.11 6.82
C GLN A 92 -26.76 24.00 6.96
N SER A 93 -28.07 24.32 6.87
CA SER A 93 -29.14 23.37 7.19
C SER A 93 -29.81 22.69 5.98
N SER A 94 -29.33 22.88 4.75
CA SER A 94 -30.04 22.31 3.58
C SER A 94 -29.18 21.95 2.37
N ILE A 95 -27.89 21.75 2.53
CA ILE A 95 -27.20 20.92 1.53
C ILE A 95 -27.41 19.49 2.01
N GLU A 96 -28.51 18.87 1.58
CA GLU A 96 -28.58 17.41 1.62
C GLU A 96 -27.30 16.92 0.95
N ASP A 97 -26.48 16.22 1.72
CA ASP A 97 -25.26 15.60 1.21
C ASP A 97 -25.69 14.46 0.27
N ASP A 98 -25.86 14.81 -1.00
CA ASP A 98 -26.25 13.90 -2.09
C ASP A 98 -25.07 12.93 -2.45
N SER A 99 -23.99 13.01 -1.70
CA SER A 99 -22.87 12.08 -1.91
C SER A 99 -23.23 10.68 -1.40
N PRO A 100 -22.74 9.62 -2.08
CA PRO A 100 -23.00 8.25 -1.64
C PRO A 100 -22.59 8.03 -0.19
N LYS A 101 -23.43 7.33 0.59
CA LYS A 101 -23.07 6.93 1.95
C LYS A 101 -21.83 6.01 1.93
N LEU A 102 -21.13 5.95 3.05
CA LEU A 102 -19.92 5.13 3.14
C LEU A 102 -20.22 3.62 2.92
N THR A 103 -21.40 3.16 3.32
CA THR A 103 -21.88 1.81 3.01
C THR A 103 -22.05 1.60 1.50
N ASP A 104 -22.60 2.58 0.78
CA ASP A 104 -22.78 2.49 -0.69
C ASP A 104 -21.44 2.51 -1.39
N ALA A 105 -20.52 3.38 -0.93
CA ALA A 105 -19.14 3.42 -1.40
C ALA A 105 -18.42 2.07 -1.22
N LEU A 106 -18.63 1.39 -0.09
CA LEU A 106 -18.10 0.03 0.13
C LEU A 106 -18.68 -0.97 -0.88
N GLN A 107 -20.01 -0.98 -1.08
CA GLN A 107 -20.66 -1.89 -2.03
C GLN A 107 -20.15 -1.65 -3.45
N PHE A 108 -20.04 -0.40 -3.86
CA PHE A 108 -19.48 -0.01 -5.14
C PHE A 108 -18.01 -0.47 -5.31
N TYR A 109 -17.18 -0.23 -4.30
CA TYR A 109 -15.80 -0.70 -4.26
C TYR A 109 -15.70 -2.22 -4.40
N LEU A 110 -16.53 -2.96 -3.69
CA LEU A 110 -16.53 -4.43 -3.75
C LEU A 110 -17.03 -4.92 -5.11
N LYS A 111 -18.04 -4.29 -5.70
CA LYS A 111 -18.52 -4.61 -7.05
C LYS A 111 -17.38 -4.56 -8.08
N LEU A 112 -16.54 -3.52 -8.04
CA LEU A 112 -15.45 -3.33 -8.99
C LEU A 112 -14.19 -4.14 -8.67
N LYS A 113 -13.85 -4.32 -7.39
CA LYS A 113 -12.55 -4.88 -6.97
C LYS A 113 -12.58 -6.31 -6.46
N LYS A 114 -13.77 -6.91 -6.24
CA LYS A 114 -13.93 -8.26 -5.67
C LYS A 114 -13.48 -9.37 -6.63
N GLN A 115 -13.59 -9.17 -7.92
CA GLN A 115 -13.23 -10.18 -8.91
C GLN A 115 -11.77 -10.61 -8.75
N GLY A 116 -11.52 -11.92 -8.65
CA GLY A 116 -10.18 -12.49 -8.42
C GLY A 116 -9.59 -12.27 -7.03
N LYS A 117 -10.37 -11.73 -6.08
CA LYS A 117 -9.94 -11.55 -4.68
C LYS A 117 -10.52 -12.63 -3.77
N ASP A 118 -9.79 -12.90 -2.67
CA ASP A 118 -10.24 -13.88 -1.67
C ASP A 118 -11.29 -13.30 -0.70
N LYS A 119 -11.91 -14.20 0.09
CA LYS A 119 -12.89 -13.84 1.11
C LYS A 119 -12.30 -12.90 2.18
N VAL A 120 -10.97 -12.94 2.41
CA VAL A 120 -10.29 -12.07 3.38
C VAL A 120 -10.28 -10.62 2.91
N PHE A 121 -10.15 -10.38 1.61
CA PHE A 121 -10.24 -9.04 1.04
C PHE A 121 -11.59 -8.38 1.36
N VAL A 122 -12.69 -9.07 1.04
CA VAL A 122 -14.06 -8.59 1.31
C VAL A 122 -14.26 -8.33 2.80
N ARG A 123 -13.94 -9.33 3.63
CA ARG A 123 -14.09 -9.22 5.10
C ARG A 123 -13.28 -8.07 5.67
N THR A 124 -12.08 -7.82 5.17
CA THR A 124 -11.21 -6.74 5.66
C THR A 124 -11.76 -5.38 5.27
N ALA A 125 -12.19 -5.18 4.02
CA ALA A 125 -12.83 -3.95 3.57
C ALA A 125 -14.07 -3.65 4.40
N THR A 126 -15.00 -4.61 4.52
CA THR A 126 -16.23 -4.48 5.32
C THR A 126 -15.94 -4.14 6.78
N ARG A 127 -15.03 -4.88 7.42
CA ARG A 127 -14.67 -4.62 8.82
C ARG A 127 -14.11 -3.20 9.03
N ASN A 128 -13.21 -2.75 8.14
CA ASN A 128 -12.58 -1.45 8.28
C ASN A 128 -13.56 -0.31 8.04
N THR A 129 -14.49 -0.46 7.09
CA THR A 129 -15.61 0.48 6.89
C THR A 129 -16.53 0.51 8.11
N ASN A 130 -16.88 -0.65 8.67
CA ASN A 130 -17.73 -0.74 9.86
C ASN A 130 -17.09 -0.07 11.08
N TYR A 131 -15.76 -0.01 11.19
CA TYR A 131 -15.12 0.77 12.25
C TYR A 131 -15.39 2.27 12.10
N VAL A 132 -15.35 2.81 10.88
CA VAL A 132 -15.67 4.21 10.61
C VAL A 132 -17.15 4.47 10.95
N ILE A 133 -18.06 3.65 10.44
CA ILE A 133 -19.51 3.78 10.67
C ILE A 133 -19.84 3.73 12.17
N LYS A 134 -19.19 2.85 12.93
CA LYS A 134 -19.40 2.73 14.37
C LYS A 134 -19.03 4.00 15.13
N VAL A 135 -18.00 4.73 14.70
CA VAL A 135 -17.47 5.90 15.41
C VAL A 135 -18.08 7.20 14.91
N LEU A 136 -18.29 7.30 13.61
CA LEU A 136 -18.65 8.54 12.93
C LEU A 136 -20.06 8.53 12.33
N GLY A 137 -20.72 7.37 12.33
CA GLY A 137 -22.01 7.18 11.63
C GLY A 137 -21.81 6.88 10.13
N ASP A 138 -22.88 6.32 9.51
CA ASP A 138 -22.94 6.10 8.07
C ASP A 138 -23.46 7.34 7.37
N ARG A 139 -22.56 8.17 6.90
CA ARG A 139 -22.85 9.46 6.28
C ARG A 139 -22.39 9.48 4.84
N GLY A 140 -22.81 10.47 4.06
CA GLY A 140 -22.24 10.74 2.74
C GLY A 140 -20.73 10.96 2.81
N ILE A 141 -20.00 10.47 1.82
CA ILE A 141 -18.52 10.52 1.83
C ILE A 141 -17.97 11.95 1.80
N ALA A 142 -18.74 12.92 1.31
CA ALA A 142 -18.37 14.33 1.30
C ALA A 142 -18.58 15.02 2.65
N SER A 143 -19.44 14.47 3.55
CA SER A 143 -19.75 15.07 4.86
C SER A 143 -18.71 14.77 5.95
N TYR A 144 -17.79 13.83 5.72
CA TYR A 144 -16.70 13.59 6.67
C TYR A 144 -15.66 14.70 6.62
N SER A 145 -15.23 15.15 7.79
CA SER A 145 -14.20 16.16 7.96
C SER A 145 -12.84 15.57 8.34
N SER A 146 -11.76 16.36 8.20
CA SER A 146 -10.43 15.98 8.71
C SER A 146 -10.42 15.81 10.24
N SER A 147 -11.28 16.54 10.97
CA SER A 147 -11.47 16.35 12.41
C SER A 147 -12.08 14.98 12.72
N ASP A 148 -13.05 14.53 11.95
CA ASP A 148 -13.62 13.18 12.08
C ASP A 148 -12.56 12.11 11.83
N ALA A 149 -11.74 12.27 10.81
CA ALA A 149 -10.65 11.35 10.56
C ALA A 149 -9.62 11.29 11.72
N GLY A 150 -9.36 12.44 12.37
CA GLY A 150 -8.56 12.50 13.59
C GLY A 150 -9.20 11.71 14.74
N LYS A 151 -10.48 11.96 15.04
CA LYS A 151 -11.25 11.22 16.07
C LYS A 151 -11.23 9.72 15.81
N PHE A 152 -11.40 9.31 14.55
CA PHE A 152 -11.36 7.90 14.17
C PHE A 152 -9.98 7.27 14.41
N ARG A 153 -8.89 7.96 14.07
CA ARG A 153 -7.52 7.53 14.39
C ARG A 153 -7.36 7.31 15.89
N ASP A 154 -7.75 8.28 16.70
CA ASP A 154 -7.56 8.27 18.15
C ASP A 154 -8.35 7.12 18.77
N TRP A 155 -9.59 6.91 18.34
CA TRP A 155 -10.38 5.76 18.75
C TRP A 155 -9.73 4.41 18.45
N LEU A 156 -9.10 4.25 17.26
CA LEU A 156 -8.39 3.01 16.92
C LEU A 156 -7.17 2.79 17.83
N LEU A 157 -6.46 3.87 18.19
CA LEU A 157 -5.32 3.82 19.10
C LEU A 157 -5.76 3.48 20.52
N GLU A 158 -6.84 4.07 21.02
CA GLU A 158 -7.47 3.76 22.33
C GLU A 158 -7.93 2.30 22.41
N LYS A 159 -8.33 1.70 21.30
CA LYS A 159 -8.60 0.25 21.19
C LYS A 159 -7.34 -0.63 21.25
N GLY A 160 -6.17 -0.07 21.47
CA GLY A 160 -4.89 -0.79 21.56
C GLY A 160 -4.35 -1.26 20.20
N MET A 161 -4.85 -0.72 19.08
CA MET A 161 -4.30 -1.05 17.76
C MET A 161 -2.93 -0.40 17.57
N THR A 162 -1.96 -1.17 17.04
CA THR A 162 -0.66 -0.62 16.68
C THR A 162 -0.80 0.40 15.55
N ILE A 163 0.08 1.40 15.51
CA ILE A 163 0.09 2.44 14.47
C ILE A 163 0.14 1.82 13.06
N ARG A 164 0.90 0.75 12.88
CA ARG A 164 0.91 -0.02 11.62
C ARG A 164 -0.46 -0.57 11.24
N THR A 165 -1.22 -1.07 12.22
CA THR A 165 -2.59 -1.56 12.00
C THR A 165 -3.51 -0.41 11.65
N VAL A 166 -3.43 0.73 12.35
CA VAL A 166 -4.19 1.94 12.07
C VAL A 166 -3.91 2.44 10.64
N LYS A 167 -2.64 2.56 10.25
CA LYS A 167 -2.24 2.92 8.87
C LYS A 167 -2.87 2.00 7.81
N ARG A 168 -2.98 0.68 8.10
CA ARG A 168 -3.64 -0.29 7.18
C ARG A 168 -5.16 -0.10 7.12
N VAL A 169 -5.81 0.18 8.25
CA VAL A 169 -7.26 0.50 8.29
C VAL A 169 -7.53 1.75 7.45
N PHE A 170 -6.78 2.83 7.67
CA PHE A 170 -6.88 4.06 6.88
C PHE A 170 -6.61 3.85 5.40
N SER A 171 -5.61 3.05 5.05
CA SER A 171 -5.34 2.70 3.64
C SER A 171 -6.53 2.03 2.96
N SER A 172 -7.24 1.15 3.69
CA SER A 172 -8.45 0.49 3.19
C SER A 172 -9.60 1.47 3.00
N VAL A 173 -9.86 2.33 3.99
CA VAL A 173 -10.93 3.35 3.94
C VAL A 173 -10.65 4.36 2.82
N ARG A 174 -9.42 4.85 2.73
CA ARG A 174 -9.01 5.77 1.65
C ARG A 174 -9.21 5.18 0.26
N ALA A 175 -8.89 3.90 0.09
CA ALA A 175 -9.05 3.24 -1.20
C ALA A 175 -10.52 3.13 -1.63
N ILE A 176 -11.43 2.89 -0.67
CA ILE A 176 -12.88 2.82 -0.90
C ILE A 176 -13.40 4.20 -1.32
N ILE A 177 -13.12 5.23 -0.53
CA ILE A 177 -13.60 6.60 -0.77
C ILE A 177 -13.01 7.16 -2.06
N ASN A 178 -11.69 7.04 -2.29
CA ASN A 178 -11.04 7.56 -3.50
C ASN A 178 -11.59 6.91 -4.78
N LEU A 179 -11.86 5.60 -4.75
CA LEU A 179 -12.45 4.94 -5.91
C LEU A 179 -13.86 5.48 -6.20
N THR A 180 -14.67 5.68 -5.16
CA THR A 180 -16.03 6.23 -5.32
C THR A 180 -15.98 7.66 -5.83
N ILE A 181 -15.11 8.51 -5.29
CA ILE A 181 -14.90 9.89 -5.78
C ILE A 181 -14.54 9.87 -7.27
N SER A 182 -13.54 9.06 -7.65
CA SER A 182 -13.03 9.01 -9.02
C SER A 182 -14.05 8.47 -10.03
N GLU A 183 -14.75 7.39 -9.67
CA GLU A 183 -15.63 6.69 -10.63
C GLU A 183 -17.04 7.29 -10.71
N GLN A 184 -17.50 7.93 -9.64
CA GLN A 184 -18.83 8.55 -9.60
C GLN A 184 -18.80 10.07 -9.77
N GLY A 185 -17.60 10.65 -9.95
CA GLY A 185 -17.46 12.09 -10.18
C GLY A 185 -17.89 12.96 -8.99
N VAL A 186 -17.75 12.46 -7.76
CA VAL A 186 -18.13 13.21 -6.56
C VAL A 186 -17.13 14.35 -6.33
N ASP A 187 -17.62 15.58 -6.30
CA ASP A 187 -16.75 16.76 -6.08
C ASP A 187 -16.47 16.95 -4.56
N CYS A 188 -15.57 16.15 -4.05
CA CYS A 188 -15.09 16.29 -2.67
C CYS A 188 -13.65 15.80 -2.49
N ASN A 189 -13.00 16.24 -1.42
CA ASN A 189 -11.72 15.72 -0.99
C ASN A 189 -11.92 14.60 0.03
N ASN A 190 -11.13 13.54 -0.09
CA ASN A 190 -11.17 12.47 0.90
C ASN A 190 -10.59 12.94 2.24
N ALA A 191 -11.44 13.12 3.25
CA ALA A 191 -11.10 13.60 4.58
C ALA A 191 -10.02 12.74 5.29
N PHE A 192 -9.94 11.45 4.96
CA PHE A 192 -8.99 10.52 5.56
C PHE A 192 -7.59 10.56 4.92
N SER A 193 -7.40 11.31 3.80
CA SER A 193 -6.16 11.27 3.02
C SER A 193 -4.95 11.83 3.74
N ARG A 194 -5.10 12.96 4.45
CA ARG A 194 -4.01 13.71 5.08
C ARG A 194 -3.99 13.61 6.60
N THR A 195 -4.64 12.58 7.16
CA THR A 195 -4.65 12.38 8.61
C THR A 195 -3.24 12.09 9.11
N TYR A 196 -2.77 12.89 10.08
CA TYR A 196 -1.49 12.65 10.75
C TYR A 196 -1.50 11.28 11.43
N MET A 197 -0.41 10.54 11.28
CA MET A 197 -0.19 9.25 11.94
C MET A 197 1.09 9.35 12.76
N PRO A 198 1.03 9.08 14.08
CA PRO A 198 2.23 9.05 14.90
C PRO A 198 3.30 8.11 14.33
N GLU A 199 4.55 8.33 14.70
CA GLU A 199 5.62 7.40 14.38
C GLU A 199 5.50 6.12 15.21
N ASP A 200 5.94 5.00 14.65
CA ASP A 200 5.89 3.70 15.31
C ASP A 200 7.28 3.37 15.85
N ASP A 201 7.57 3.83 17.04
CA ASP A 201 8.88 3.62 17.71
C ASP A 201 9.14 2.15 18.06
N LYS A 202 8.10 1.29 17.98
CA LYS A 202 8.15 -0.14 18.36
C LYS A 202 8.00 -1.06 17.16
N VAL A 203 8.83 -0.87 16.13
CA VAL A 203 8.88 -1.85 15.04
C VAL A 203 9.58 -3.11 15.52
N THR A 204 8.82 -4.05 16.02
CA THR A 204 9.36 -5.39 16.33
C THR A 204 9.66 -6.10 15.00
N LEU A 205 10.92 -6.07 14.58
CA LEU A 205 11.37 -6.87 13.45
C LEU A 205 11.27 -8.36 13.82
N ARG A 206 10.71 -9.16 12.95
CA ARG A 206 10.74 -10.62 13.12
C ARG A 206 12.18 -11.09 12.99
N LYS A 207 12.71 -11.65 14.06
CA LYS A 207 14.07 -12.15 14.09
C LYS A 207 14.17 -13.47 13.31
N PRO A 208 15.26 -13.70 12.56
CA PRO A 208 15.60 -15.03 12.04
C PRO A 208 15.84 -15.97 13.21
N ILE A 209 15.60 -17.25 13.01
CA ILE A 209 15.92 -18.31 13.99
C ILE A 209 17.38 -18.69 13.77
N PRO A 210 18.24 -18.70 14.80
CA PRO A 210 19.64 -19.11 14.70
C PRO A 210 19.80 -20.57 14.22
N ASN A 211 20.92 -20.87 13.59
CA ASN A 211 21.17 -22.21 13.05
C ASN A 211 21.15 -23.30 14.12
N GLU A 212 21.65 -23.02 15.32
CA GLU A 212 21.60 -23.95 16.45
C GLU A 212 20.18 -24.31 16.89
N ASP A 213 19.32 -23.28 16.98
CA ASP A 213 17.90 -23.46 17.26
C ASP A 213 17.18 -24.22 16.14
N ILE A 214 17.56 -23.99 14.87
CA ILE A 214 17.03 -24.76 13.72
C ILE A 214 17.43 -26.23 13.84
N LYS A 215 18.69 -26.56 14.16
CA LYS A 215 19.15 -27.94 14.38
C LYS A 215 18.38 -28.60 15.53
N THR A 216 18.19 -27.89 16.64
CA THR A 216 17.38 -28.36 17.77
C THR A 216 15.95 -28.70 17.37
N ILE A 217 15.30 -27.79 16.62
CA ILE A 217 13.95 -28.03 16.10
C ILE A 217 13.91 -29.22 15.16
N GLN A 218 14.89 -29.33 14.25
CA GLN A 218 14.98 -30.41 13.28
C GLN A 218 15.13 -31.79 13.96
N ASN A 219 15.96 -31.91 14.97
CA ASN A 219 16.11 -33.17 15.75
C ASN A 219 14.79 -33.55 16.41
N LYS A 220 14.12 -32.59 17.04
CA LYS A 220 12.80 -32.82 17.66
C LYS A 220 11.71 -33.16 16.63
N CYS A 221 11.81 -32.68 15.41
CA CYS A 221 10.89 -33.08 14.35
C CYS A 221 11.04 -34.57 14.01
N ILE A 222 12.27 -35.09 13.99
CA ILE A 222 12.54 -36.52 13.75
C ILE A 222 12.02 -37.38 14.92
N GLU A 223 12.27 -36.94 16.15
CA GLU A 223 11.86 -37.67 17.39
C GLU A 223 10.33 -37.83 17.47
N ILE A 224 9.58 -36.78 17.13
CA ILE A 224 8.10 -36.79 17.24
C ILE A 224 7.43 -37.42 16.04
N ASP A 225 7.95 -37.18 14.84
CA ASP A 225 7.58 -37.81 13.56
C ASP A 225 6.07 -37.80 13.26
N ASP A 226 5.48 -36.61 13.20
CA ASP A 226 4.07 -36.41 12.82
C ASP A 226 3.89 -35.34 11.72
N ASP A 227 2.66 -35.20 11.22
CA ASP A 227 2.30 -34.34 10.10
C ASP A 227 2.77 -32.87 10.28
N ILE A 228 2.64 -32.34 11.48
CA ILE A 228 3.00 -30.95 11.79
C ILE A 228 4.52 -30.76 11.85
N ARG A 229 5.27 -31.80 12.31
CA ARG A 229 6.75 -31.78 12.34
C ARG A 229 7.32 -31.98 10.95
N TRP A 230 6.68 -32.78 10.11
CA TRP A 230 7.05 -32.87 8.68
C TRP A 230 6.90 -31.52 7.99
N LEU A 231 5.80 -30.78 8.28
CA LEU A 231 5.63 -29.42 7.76
C LEU A 231 6.76 -28.48 8.22
N LEU A 232 7.09 -28.52 9.49
CA LEU A 232 8.15 -27.66 10.05
C LEU A 232 9.52 -27.98 9.47
N ALA A 233 9.84 -29.26 9.35
CA ALA A 233 11.07 -29.77 8.74
C ALA A 233 11.17 -29.35 7.25
N LEU A 234 10.08 -29.46 6.50
CA LEU A 234 10.03 -28.98 5.14
C LEU A 234 10.31 -27.48 5.02
N LEU A 235 9.73 -26.67 5.92
CA LEU A 235 9.91 -25.23 5.92
C LEU A 235 11.32 -24.79 6.31
N SER A 236 12.01 -25.57 7.18
CA SER A 236 13.33 -25.23 7.71
C SER A 236 14.42 -25.18 6.65
N ASP A 237 14.33 -26.05 5.63
CA ASP A 237 15.35 -26.19 4.58
C ASP A 237 14.88 -25.71 3.19
N THR A 238 13.67 -25.18 3.06
CA THR A 238 13.17 -24.68 1.79
C THR A 238 12.91 -23.18 1.77
N GLY A 239 12.73 -22.57 2.95
CA GLY A 239 12.40 -21.16 3.08
C GLY A 239 11.06 -20.76 2.41
N MET A 240 10.19 -21.72 2.04
CA MET A 240 8.88 -21.44 1.46
C MET A 240 7.96 -20.77 2.48
N ARG A 241 6.91 -20.11 2.00
CA ARG A 241 5.90 -19.56 2.91
C ARG A 241 5.07 -20.69 3.51
N LEU A 242 4.67 -20.53 4.78
CA LEU A 242 3.84 -21.53 5.46
C LEU A 242 2.61 -21.94 4.63
N GLY A 243 1.89 -20.97 4.06
CA GLY A 243 0.74 -21.27 3.21
C GLY A 243 1.09 -22.00 1.90
N GLU A 244 2.33 -21.86 1.42
CA GLU A 244 2.82 -22.63 0.27
C GLU A 244 3.00 -24.10 0.67
N GLY A 245 3.65 -24.36 1.81
CA GLY A 245 3.85 -25.73 2.32
C GLY A 245 2.55 -26.40 2.71
N VAL A 246 1.70 -25.76 3.49
CA VAL A 246 0.39 -26.32 3.93
C VAL A 246 -0.51 -26.70 2.77
N GLY A 247 -0.46 -25.94 1.67
CA GLY A 247 -1.35 -26.15 0.51
C GLY A 247 -0.78 -27.05 -0.60
N LEU A 248 0.28 -27.81 -0.34
CA LEU A 248 0.87 -28.74 -1.30
C LEU A 248 -0.02 -29.97 -1.55
N LEU A 249 0.03 -30.46 -2.78
CA LEU A 249 -0.37 -31.84 -3.10
C LEU A 249 0.81 -32.79 -2.92
N LYS A 250 0.55 -34.06 -2.65
CA LYS A 250 1.58 -35.12 -2.72
C LYS A 250 2.25 -35.14 -4.10
N SER A 251 1.50 -34.88 -5.19
CA SER A 251 2.01 -34.81 -6.57
C SER A 251 2.88 -33.58 -6.88
N ASP A 252 2.93 -32.57 -6.01
CA ASP A 252 3.86 -31.45 -6.13
C ASP A 252 5.28 -31.80 -5.63
N ILE A 253 5.43 -32.93 -4.94
CA ILE A 253 6.68 -33.45 -4.38
C ILE A 253 7.31 -34.43 -5.35
N ASN A 254 8.53 -34.18 -5.77
CA ASN A 254 9.27 -35.00 -6.74
C ASN A 254 10.58 -35.48 -6.13
N LEU A 255 10.60 -36.73 -5.64
CA LEU A 255 11.78 -37.33 -5.02
C LEU A 255 12.60 -38.19 -5.97
N ASN A 256 11.98 -38.65 -7.07
CA ASN A 256 12.57 -39.64 -8.01
C ASN A 256 13.47 -39.00 -9.08
N ASN A 257 13.64 -37.67 -9.06
CA ASN A 257 14.52 -36.98 -10.00
C ASN A 257 15.98 -36.95 -9.47
N GLU A 258 16.94 -36.75 -10.36
CA GLU A 258 18.35 -36.54 -9.99
C GLU A 258 18.52 -35.49 -8.87
N ILE A 259 17.74 -34.43 -8.94
CA ILE A 259 17.61 -33.41 -7.89
C ILE A 259 16.18 -33.44 -7.37
N PRO A 260 15.94 -33.90 -6.13
CA PRO A 260 14.62 -33.86 -5.54
C PRO A 260 14.15 -32.42 -5.33
N TYR A 261 12.86 -32.16 -5.58
CA TYR A 261 12.30 -30.83 -5.50
C TYR A 261 10.81 -30.81 -5.16
N VAL A 262 10.33 -29.63 -4.72
CA VAL A 262 8.91 -29.31 -4.60
C VAL A 262 8.54 -28.25 -5.64
N ASN A 263 7.41 -28.49 -6.34
CA ASN A 263 6.85 -27.55 -7.30
C ASN A 263 5.79 -26.67 -6.61
N ILE A 264 6.08 -25.40 -6.42
CA ILE A 264 5.16 -24.42 -5.83
C ILE A 264 4.40 -23.73 -6.96
N LYS A 265 3.14 -24.13 -7.16
CA LYS A 265 2.23 -23.60 -8.18
C LYS A 265 0.89 -23.19 -7.55
N PRO A 266 0.08 -22.33 -8.21
CA PRO A 266 -1.25 -22.00 -7.69
C PRO A 266 -2.17 -23.21 -7.73
N HIS A 267 -3.08 -23.30 -6.73
CA HIS A 267 -4.13 -24.30 -6.63
C HIS A 267 -5.47 -23.63 -6.33
N PRO A 268 -6.62 -24.23 -6.65
CA PRO A 268 -7.94 -23.66 -6.39
C PRO A 268 -8.16 -23.26 -4.91
N TRP A 269 -7.64 -24.05 -3.98
CA TRP A 269 -7.73 -23.81 -2.53
C TRP A 269 -6.64 -22.88 -1.99
N ARG A 270 -5.56 -22.60 -2.77
CA ARG A 270 -4.42 -21.80 -2.35
C ARG A 270 -3.85 -20.99 -3.52
N ARG A 271 -4.15 -19.73 -3.58
CA ARG A 271 -3.46 -18.80 -4.48
C ARG A 271 -2.05 -18.46 -3.98
N LEU A 272 -1.18 -18.11 -4.87
CA LEU A 272 0.14 -17.56 -4.53
C LEU A 272 0.04 -16.05 -4.28
N LYS A 273 0.93 -15.52 -3.42
CA LYS A 273 0.93 -14.10 -3.05
C LYS A 273 1.28 -13.16 -4.22
N THR A 274 2.23 -13.59 -5.07
CA THR A 274 2.71 -12.86 -6.25
C THR A 274 2.94 -13.86 -7.39
N LYS A 275 3.02 -13.36 -8.65
CA LYS A 275 3.39 -14.22 -9.80
C LYS A 275 4.75 -14.90 -9.60
N GLY A 276 5.77 -14.18 -9.10
CA GLY A 276 7.10 -14.74 -8.81
C GLY A 276 7.14 -15.74 -7.65
N SER A 277 6.01 -16.03 -7.00
CA SER A 277 5.94 -17.09 -5.99
C SER A 277 5.85 -18.49 -6.60
N GLU A 278 5.42 -18.62 -7.87
CA GLU A 278 5.44 -19.88 -8.62
C GLU A 278 6.87 -20.25 -8.96
N ARG A 279 7.31 -21.40 -8.51
CA ARG A 279 8.71 -21.82 -8.63
C ARG A 279 8.93 -23.27 -8.21
N ILE A 280 10.05 -23.82 -8.68
CA ILE A 280 10.58 -25.09 -8.20
C ILE A 280 11.66 -24.80 -7.14
N VAL A 281 11.56 -25.49 -5.97
CA VAL A 281 12.51 -25.39 -4.86
C VAL A 281 13.18 -26.74 -4.67
N PRO A 282 14.52 -26.84 -4.83
CA PRO A 282 15.24 -28.08 -4.58
C PRO A 282 15.20 -28.43 -3.08
N LEU A 283 15.17 -29.72 -2.79
CA LEU A 283 15.13 -30.28 -1.45
C LEU A 283 16.52 -30.69 -1.00
N ILE A 284 16.82 -30.44 0.29
CA ILE A 284 18.04 -30.89 0.96
C ILE A 284 17.72 -31.32 2.39
N GLY A 285 18.67 -31.99 3.04
CA GLY A 285 18.62 -32.23 4.49
C GLY A 285 17.28 -32.80 4.94
N LEU A 286 16.72 -32.17 5.96
CA LEU A 286 15.50 -32.63 6.60
C LEU A 286 14.24 -32.42 5.74
N SER A 287 14.27 -31.52 4.78
CA SER A 287 13.18 -31.37 3.84
C SER A 287 12.94 -32.61 2.96
N ILE A 288 14.01 -33.37 2.64
CA ILE A 288 13.90 -34.66 1.92
C ILE A 288 13.23 -35.70 2.82
N TRP A 289 13.68 -35.81 4.09
CA TRP A 289 13.08 -36.70 5.07
C TRP A 289 11.57 -36.41 5.23
N ALA A 290 11.23 -35.16 5.44
CA ALA A 290 9.84 -34.73 5.58
C ALA A 290 9.00 -35.12 4.36
N CYS A 291 9.50 -34.88 3.17
CA CYS A 291 8.81 -35.25 1.93
C CYS A 291 8.63 -36.77 1.79
N LYS A 292 9.61 -37.58 2.20
CA LYS A 292 9.47 -39.03 2.24
C LYS A 292 8.34 -39.44 3.17
N ARG A 293 8.33 -38.94 4.41
CA ARG A 293 7.27 -39.24 5.38
C ARG A 293 5.88 -38.82 4.88
N ILE A 294 5.76 -37.65 4.22
CA ILE A 294 4.50 -37.19 3.62
C ILE A 294 4.00 -38.16 2.52
N LEU A 295 4.90 -38.69 1.70
CA LEU A 295 4.52 -39.62 0.62
C LEU A 295 4.25 -41.04 1.13
N GLU A 296 4.95 -41.45 2.19
CA GLU A 296 4.78 -42.76 2.85
C GLU A 296 3.53 -42.82 3.76
N ASP A 297 2.99 -41.63 4.12
CA ASP A 297 1.77 -41.59 4.93
C ASP A 297 0.57 -42.21 4.19
N ASN A 298 0.09 -43.28 4.75
CA ASN A 298 -0.96 -44.16 4.16
C ASN A 298 -2.37 -43.54 4.19
N ASN A 299 -2.48 -42.19 4.40
CA ASN A 299 -3.77 -41.58 4.22
C ASN A 299 -4.14 -41.49 2.72
N ASP A 300 -5.41 -41.75 2.38
CA ASP A 300 -5.93 -41.68 1.00
C ASP A 300 -6.01 -40.27 0.43
N SER A 301 -5.45 -39.29 1.11
CA SER A 301 -5.52 -37.88 0.72
C SER A 301 -4.49 -37.54 -0.35
N ILE A 302 -4.94 -36.82 -1.38
CA ILE A 302 -4.06 -36.21 -2.38
C ILE A 302 -3.24 -35.01 -1.81
N PHE A 303 -3.68 -34.45 -0.66
CA PHE A 303 -3.02 -33.32 0.00
C PHE A 303 -1.85 -33.79 0.87
N ALA A 304 -0.75 -33.03 0.85
CA ALA A 304 0.38 -33.28 1.74
C ALA A 304 0.01 -33.07 3.23
N PHE A 305 -0.92 -32.16 3.51
CA PHE A 305 -1.38 -31.83 4.87
C PHE A 305 -2.91 -31.76 4.93
N PRO A 306 -3.62 -32.88 4.90
CA PRO A 306 -5.09 -32.92 4.83
C PRO A 306 -5.78 -32.35 6.06
N ARG A 307 -5.12 -32.33 7.21
CA ARG A 307 -5.58 -31.66 8.44
C ARG A 307 -5.87 -30.18 8.24
N TYR A 308 -5.12 -29.52 7.35
CA TYR A 308 -5.19 -28.07 7.14
C TYR A 308 -5.71 -27.69 5.74
N THR A 309 -5.72 -28.63 4.80
CA THR A 309 -6.04 -28.34 3.40
C THR A 309 -7.03 -29.36 2.84
N ASN A 310 -8.04 -28.84 2.17
CA ASN A 310 -8.99 -29.62 1.37
C ASN A 310 -9.31 -28.88 0.06
N GLN A 311 -10.18 -29.45 -0.79
CA GLN A 311 -10.52 -28.88 -2.09
C GLN A 311 -11.08 -27.45 -2.03
N SER A 312 -11.63 -27.00 -0.91
CA SER A 312 -12.28 -25.69 -0.78
C SER A 312 -11.41 -24.61 -0.11
N LYS A 313 -10.43 -25.00 0.72
CA LYS A 313 -9.64 -24.07 1.52
C LYS A 313 -8.29 -24.63 1.95
N CYS A 314 -7.34 -23.72 2.17
CA CYS A 314 -6.07 -23.96 2.87
C CYS A 314 -6.03 -23.12 4.15
N ASN A 315 -6.04 -23.77 5.31
CA ASN A 315 -6.09 -23.12 6.62
C ASN A 315 -4.69 -22.94 7.23
N SER A 316 -3.85 -22.16 6.56
CA SER A 316 -2.49 -21.85 7.04
C SER A 316 -2.45 -21.12 8.38
N ASN A 317 -3.54 -20.43 8.79
CA ASN A 317 -3.59 -19.76 10.09
C ASN A 317 -3.64 -20.77 11.25
N SER A 318 -4.40 -21.87 11.10
CA SER A 318 -4.45 -22.93 12.08
C SER A 318 -3.09 -23.63 12.23
N ALA A 319 -2.45 -23.96 11.10
CA ALA A 319 -1.10 -24.51 11.11
C ALA A 319 -0.09 -23.55 11.76
N SER A 320 -0.20 -22.25 11.46
CA SER A 320 0.64 -21.22 12.08
C SER A 320 0.47 -21.15 13.60
N ALA A 321 -0.76 -21.23 14.08
CA ALA A 321 -1.04 -21.18 15.52
C ALA A 321 -0.43 -22.40 16.25
N ALA A 322 -0.62 -23.59 15.69
CA ALA A 322 -0.07 -24.82 16.25
C ALA A 322 1.47 -24.83 16.26
N LEU A 323 2.09 -24.48 15.13
CA LEU A 323 3.55 -24.41 15.01
C LEU A 323 4.16 -23.35 15.92
N ASN A 324 3.59 -22.16 16.00
CA ASN A 324 4.12 -21.10 16.87
C ASN A 324 3.95 -21.43 18.35
N LYS A 325 2.87 -22.12 18.74
CA LYS A 325 2.71 -22.62 20.12
C LYS A 325 3.82 -23.60 20.45
N TRP A 326 4.03 -24.59 19.59
CA TRP A 326 5.06 -25.61 19.80
C TRP A 326 6.48 -25.01 19.82
N LEU A 327 6.82 -24.10 18.87
CA LEU A 327 8.13 -23.43 18.87
C LEU A 327 8.42 -22.69 20.18
N LYS A 328 7.41 -22.04 20.75
CA LYS A 328 7.52 -21.34 22.03
C LYS A 328 7.82 -22.29 23.18
N GLU A 329 7.34 -23.53 23.12
CA GLU A 329 7.60 -24.56 24.12
C GLU A 329 8.99 -25.20 23.96
N GLN A 330 9.53 -25.20 22.75
CA GLN A 330 10.80 -25.88 22.44
C GLN A 330 12.03 -24.96 22.53
N LEU A 331 11.85 -23.66 22.38
CA LEU A 331 12.94 -22.68 22.29
C LEU A 331 12.84 -21.66 23.41
N THR A 332 13.99 -21.25 23.95
CA THR A 332 14.08 -20.23 24.99
C THR A 332 13.59 -18.85 24.49
N ASN A 333 13.89 -18.54 23.25
CA ASN A 333 13.47 -17.28 22.63
C ASN A 333 12.14 -17.44 21.90
N SER A 334 11.30 -16.40 21.96
CA SER A 334 10.01 -16.38 21.27
C SER A 334 10.19 -16.11 19.78
N TYR A 335 10.36 -17.17 18.99
CA TYR A 335 10.37 -17.11 17.53
C TYR A 335 9.00 -17.44 16.93
N GLN A 336 8.85 -17.10 15.68
CA GLN A 336 7.69 -17.49 14.87
C GLN A 336 8.14 -18.36 13.70
N VAL A 337 7.31 -19.29 13.26
CA VAL A 337 7.60 -20.17 12.11
C VAL A 337 8.05 -19.38 10.85
N HIS A 338 7.55 -18.16 10.67
CA HIS A 338 8.00 -17.30 9.57
C HIS A 338 9.48 -16.87 9.69
N GLY A 339 10.05 -16.96 10.89
CA GLY A 339 11.49 -16.74 11.15
C GLY A 339 12.38 -17.68 10.33
N LEU A 340 11.97 -18.94 10.11
CA LEU A 340 12.68 -19.91 9.27
C LEU A 340 12.95 -19.38 7.85
N ARG A 341 12.00 -18.62 7.30
CA ARG A 341 12.17 -18.01 5.98
C ARG A 341 13.17 -16.85 6.00
N HIS A 342 13.28 -16.11 7.10
CA HIS A 342 14.33 -15.12 7.29
C HIS A 342 15.69 -15.79 7.47
N SER A 343 15.75 -16.88 8.26
CA SER A 343 16.96 -17.68 8.45
C SER A 343 17.48 -18.26 7.13
N MET A 344 16.58 -18.75 6.26
CA MET A 344 16.97 -19.24 4.94
C MET A 344 17.69 -18.18 4.10
N ARG A 345 17.21 -16.91 4.17
CA ARG A 345 17.88 -15.80 3.49
C ARG A 345 19.28 -15.56 4.05
N ASP A 346 19.43 -15.57 5.37
CA ASP A 346 20.72 -15.33 6.02
C ASP A 346 21.68 -16.49 5.79
N ARG A 347 21.21 -17.74 5.84
CA ARG A 347 22.00 -18.93 5.50
C ARG A 347 22.51 -18.89 4.04
N LEU A 348 21.66 -18.50 3.09
CA LEU A 348 22.08 -18.34 1.69
C LEU A 348 23.08 -17.19 1.50
N ARG A 349 22.93 -16.10 2.23
CA ARG A 349 23.92 -15.01 2.23
C ARG A 349 25.25 -15.44 2.81
N ALA A 350 25.23 -16.24 3.86
CA ALA A 350 26.46 -16.75 4.50
C ALA A 350 27.30 -17.64 3.59
N VAL A 351 26.67 -18.26 2.57
CA VAL A 351 27.39 -19.01 1.51
C VAL A 351 27.57 -18.18 0.24
N GLU A 352 27.44 -16.83 0.32
CA GLU A 352 27.66 -15.89 -0.78
C GLU A 352 26.74 -16.11 -1.99
N CYS A 353 25.53 -16.66 -1.77
CA CYS A 353 24.56 -16.86 -2.83
C CYS A 353 24.12 -15.50 -3.42
N PRO A 354 24.12 -15.35 -4.76
CA PRO A 354 23.66 -14.12 -5.40
C PRO A 354 22.24 -13.73 -4.98
N SER A 355 22.00 -12.43 -4.71
CA SER A 355 20.72 -11.93 -4.18
C SER A 355 19.53 -12.27 -5.08
N GLU A 356 19.69 -12.20 -6.39
CA GLU A 356 18.67 -12.57 -7.36
C GLU A 356 18.28 -14.06 -7.23
N LEU A 357 19.26 -14.93 -7.05
CA LEU A 357 19.02 -16.35 -6.87
C LEU A 357 18.35 -16.64 -5.54
N ILE A 358 18.75 -15.95 -4.45
CA ILE A 358 18.07 -16.01 -3.14
C ILE A 358 16.60 -15.65 -3.30
N ASP A 359 16.31 -14.57 -4.02
CA ASP A 359 14.95 -14.08 -4.20
C ASP A 359 14.11 -15.05 -5.04
N GLN A 360 14.69 -15.68 -6.06
CA GLN A 360 13.99 -16.74 -6.83
C GLN A 360 13.76 -18.02 -6.00
N ILE A 361 14.74 -18.49 -5.23
CA ILE A 361 14.59 -19.65 -4.35
C ILE A 361 13.47 -19.39 -3.33
N CYS A 362 13.52 -18.24 -2.69
CA CYS A 362 12.55 -17.87 -1.66
C CYS A 362 11.22 -17.37 -2.23
N GLY A 363 11.13 -17.02 -3.51
CA GLY A 363 9.91 -16.47 -4.14
C GLY A 363 9.58 -15.07 -3.60
N TRP A 364 10.58 -14.20 -3.49
CA TRP A 364 10.39 -12.76 -3.35
C TRP A 364 10.30 -12.15 -4.75
N SER A 365 9.43 -11.15 -4.92
CA SER A 365 9.37 -10.40 -6.17
C SER A 365 10.40 -9.29 -6.11
N ASN A 366 11.31 -9.26 -7.08
CA ASN A 366 12.24 -8.16 -7.29
C ASN A 366 11.57 -7.03 -8.06
N LYS A 367 12.13 -5.84 -7.92
CA LYS A 367 11.59 -4.62 -8.52
C LYS A 367 12.36 -4.16 -9.76
N SER A 368 13.41 -4.87 -10.18
CA SER A 368 14.18 -4.47 -11.35
C SER A 368 13.52 -4.95 -12.64
N VAL A 369 13.58 -4.09 -13.67
CA VAL A 369 13.00 -4.40 -15.00
C VAL A 369 13.70 -5.60 -15.64
N GLY A 370 15.04 -5.75 -15.44
CA GLY A 370 15.84 -6.83 -16.00
C GLY A 370 15.46 -8.23 -15.49
N GLU A 371 14.98 -8.33 -14.26
CA GLU A 371 14.58 -9.59 -13.63
C GLU A 371 13.24 -10.15 -14.17
N GLY A 372 12.49 -9.34 -14.91
CA GLY A 372 11.25 -9.74 -15.60
C GLY A 372 11.51 -10.50 -16.91
N TYR A 373 12.74 -10.52 -17.41
CA TYR A 373 13.12 -11.19 -18.64
C TYR A 373 13.73 -12.58 -18.38
N GLY A 374 13.35 -13.56 -19.16
CA GLY A 374 13.86 -14.94 -19.08
C GLY A 374 13.07 -15.84 -18.11
N ASN A 375 13.45 -17.12 -18.09
CA ASN A 375 12.78 -18.17 -17.30
C ASN A 375 13.35 -18.34 -15.89
N GLY A 376 14.26 -17.44 -15.47
CA GLY A 376 14.97 -17.54 -14.20
C GLY A 376 16.05 -18.63 -14.19
N PHE A 377 16.61 -18.88 -13.00
CA PHE A 377 17.64 -19.92 -12.83
C PHE A 377 17.03 -21.32 -12.84
N ASP A 378 17.75 -22.26 -13.49
CA ASP A 378 17.35 -23.66 -13.52
C ASP A 378 17.49 -24.35 -12.15
N LEU A 379 16.97 -25.59 -12.05
CA LEU A 379 17.01 -26.38 -10.83
C LEU A 379 18.44 -26.72 -10.38
N LYS A 380 19.37 -26.97 -11.32
CA LYS A 380 20.77 -27.35 -11.02
C LYS A 380 21.50 -26.18 -10.38
N VAL A 381 21.30 -24.96 -10.90
CA VAL A 381 21.91 -23.74 -10.33
C VAL A 381 21.36 -23.47 -8.93
N LYS A 382 20.05 -23.57 -8.71
CA LYS A 382 19.45 -23.42 -7.38
C LYS A 382 19.98 -24.48 -6.40
N TYR A 383 20.09 -25.72 -6.84
CA TYR A 383 20.58 -26.84 -6.01
C TYR A 383 22.04 -26.67 -5.63
N LYS A 384 22.90 -26.17 -6.53
CA LYS A 384 24.32 -25.88 -6.24
C LYS A 384 24.48 -25.05 -4.97
N TRP A 385 23.68 -24.01 -4.82
CA TRP A 385 23.76 -23.10 -3.67
C TRP A 385 23.05 -23.64 -2.42
N ILE A 386 21.87 -24.21 -2.57
CA ILE A 386 21.12 -24.77 -1.44
C ILE A 386 21.89 -25.93 -0.82
N LYS A 387 22.62 -26.74 -1.62
CA LYS A 387 23.41 -27.87 -1.13
C LYS A 387 24.50 -27.43 -0.13
N LEU A 388 25.05 -26.23 -0.27
CA LEU A 388 26.07 -25.68 0.64
C LEU A 388 25.51 -25.46 2.05
N LEU A 389 24.21 -25.32 2.21
CA LEU A 389 23.56 -25.12 3.51
C LEU A 389 23.61 -26.37 4.42
N ARG A 390 23.98 -27.55 3.90
CA ARG A 390 24.19 -28.76 4.71
C ARG A 390 25.37 -28.67 5.66
N PHE A 391 26.31 -27.80 5.39
CA PHE A 391 27.54 -27.62 6.15
C PHE A 391 27.49 -26.41 7.10
N TYR A 392 26.36 -25.75 7.12
CA TYR A 392 26.09 -24.61 7.98
C TYR A 392 25.04 -24.99 9.05
#